data_4601cf5d74e148d61e4997b9bc5cf718
#
_entry.id   4601cf5d74e148d61e4997b9bc5cf718
#
_cell.length_a   1.000
_cell.length_b   1.000
_cell.length_c   1.000
_cell.angle_alpha   90.00
_cell.angle_beta   90.00
_cell.angle_gamma   90.00
#
_symmetry.space_group_name_H-M   'P 1'
#
loop_
_entity.id
_entity.type
_entity.pdbx_description
1 polymer ?
#
loop_
_entity_poly.entity_id
_entity_poly.type
_entity_poly.pdbx_seq_one_letter_code
_entity_poly.pdbx_strand_id
1 'polypeptide(L)'
;MKGGKVSAAAEFDEFYRACAQRVVHVVYASTGDLELARDATQEAFARAWQRWDQVRSADEPLAWVRTVARRTAISAWRKDTNRTRAMERHGQPGGPAAPSEDHVAVVAALRTLGPELRETVALHYLADMSVDEISRQTGSPPGTIKARLHRGRAQLAKALTAPDSEEGPDDPA
;
A
#
# COMPACT_ATOMS: atom_id res chain seq x y z
N MET A 1 30.13 12.80 31.39
CA MET A 1 29.74 12.31 30.06
C MET A 1 28.32 12.85 29.78
N LYS A 2 28.20 13.83 28.90
CA LYS A 2 26.90 14.39 28.48
C LYS A 2 26.36 13.49 27.40
N GLY A 3 25.40 12.61 27.73
CA GLY A 3 24.57 11.95 26.73
C GLY A 3 23.76 13.00 26.01
N GLY A 4 24.12 13.27 24.74
CA GLY A 4 23.41 14.22 23.90
C GLY A 4 21.95 13.75 23.72
N LYS A 5 20.99 14.55 24.17
CA LYS A 5 19.59 14.37 23.80
C LYS A 5 19.53 14.50 22.28
N VAL A 6 19.28 13.39 21.58
CA VAL A 6 18.94 13.41 20.17
C VAL A 6 17.74 14.35 20.04
N SER A 7 17.81 15.33 19.13
CA SER A 7 16.69 16.26 18.97
C SER A 7 15.48 15.53 18.38
N ALA A 8 14.27 15.96 18.69
CA ALA A 8 13.04 15.39 18.11
C ALA A 8 13.09 15.35 16.58
N ALA A 9 13.76 16.33 15.97
CA ALA A 9 13.98 16.38 14.52
C ALA A 9 14.89 15.23 14.04
N ALA A 10 16.00 14.95 14.74
CA ALA A 10 16.90 13.87 14.38
C ALA A 10 16.25 12.49 14.57
N GLU A 11 15.47 12.31 15.64
CA GLU A 11 14.67 11.07 15.84
C GLU A 11 13.65 10.86 14.72
N PHE A 12 12.96 11.94 14.32
CA PHE A 12 12.00 11.87 13.22
C PHE A 12 12.68 11.57 11.89
N ASP A 13 13.80 12.20 11.59
CA ASP A 13 14.57 11.97 10.36
C ASP A 13 15.03 10.50 10.26
N GLU A 14 15.50 9.92 11.36
CA GLU A 14 15.87 8.51 11.41
C GLU A 14 14.66 7.61 11.16
N PHE A 15 13.55 7.87 11.84
CA PHE A 15 12.29 7.16 11.66
C PHE A 15 11.78 7.26 10.22
N TYR A 16 11.80 8.47 9.63
CA TYR A 16 11.40 8.68 8.24
C TYR A 16 12.24 7.86 7.27
N ARG A 17 13.59 7.94 7.38
CA ARG A 17 14.51 7.19 6.50
C ARG A 17 14.32 5.68 6.61
N ALA A 18 14.11 5.19 7.82
CA ALA A 18 13.90 3.76 8.06
C ALA A 18 12.56 3.22 7.52
N CYS A 19 11.52 4.06 7.50
CA CYS A 19 10.16 3.57 7.33
C CYS A 19 9.45 4.06 6.05
N ALA A 20 9.82 5.22 5.47
CA ALA A 20 9.05 5.87 4.41
C ALA A 20 8.87 4.96 3.18
N GLN A 21 9.94 4.34 2.71
CA GLN A 21 9.89 3.45 1.54
C GLN A 21 8.98 2.25 1.78
N ARG A 22 9.02 1.67 2.97
CA ARG A 22 8.15 0.54 3.35
C ARG A 22 6.67 0.94 3.35
N VAL A 23 6.34 2.15 3.82
CA VAL A 23 4.96 2.67 3.78
C VAL A 23 4.51 2.89 2.34
N VAL A 24 5.35 3.48 1.47
CA VAL A 24 5.05 3.63 0.03
C VAL A 24 4.72 2.27 -0.60
N HIS A 25 5.56 1.25 -0.36
CA HIS A 25 5.35 -0.07 -0.95
C HIS A 25 4.01 -0.69 -0.52
N VAL A 26 3.66 -0.60 0.76
CA VAL A 26 2.39 -1.13 1.28
C VAL A 26 1.19 -0.41 0.66
N VAL A 27 1.23 0.91 0.58
CA VAL A 27 0.14 1.69 -0.02
C VAL A 27 0.05 1.43 -1.51
N TYR A 28 1.20 1.38 -2.21
CA TYR A 28 1.25 1.05 -3.64
C TYR A 28 0.69 -0.35 -3.93
N ALA A 29 1.08 -1.35 -3.17
CA ALA A 29 0.54 -2.70 -3.31
C ALA A 29 -0.97 -2.76 -3.08
N SER A 30 -1.50 -1.91 -2.19
CA SER A 30 -2.94 -1.84 -1.90
C SER A 30 -3.74 -1.09 -2.97
N THR A 31 -3.17 -0.04 -3.57
CA THR A 31 -3.85 0.85 -4.52
C THR A 31 -3.53 0.55 -5.98
N GLY A 32 -2.32 0.06 -6.24
CA GLY A 32 -1.76 -0.10 -7.58
C GLY A 32 -1.38 1.22 -8.25
N ASP A 33 -1.33 2.33 -7.50
CA ASP A 33 -0.98 3.66 -7.96
C ASP A 33 0.19 4.20 -7.14
N LEU A 34 1.36 4.34 -7.80
CA LEU A 34 2.60 4.74 -7.14
C LEU A 34 2.61 6.21 -6.74
N GLU A 35 2.07 7.09 -7.55
CA GLU A 35 1.99 8.52 -7.24
C GLU A 35 1.06 8.75 -6.05
N LEU A 36 -0.12 8.15 -6.08
CA LEU A 36 -1.04 8.18 -4.94
C LEU A 36 -0.39 7.62 -3.66
N ALA A 37 0.40 6.54 -3.78
CA ALA A 37 1.10 5.95 -2.63
C ALA A 37 2.18 6.89 -2.07
N ARG A 38 2.94 7.57 -2.92
CA ARG A 38 3.93 8.57 -2.53
C ARG A 38 3.28 9.77 -1.84
N ASP A 39 2.26 10.35 -2.45
CA ASP A 39 1.55 11.51 -1.90
C ASP A 39 0.91 11.19 -0.55
N ALA A 40 0.21 10.06 -0.45
CA ALA A 40 -0.41 9.63 0.79
C ALA A 40 0.63 9.35 1.90
N THR A 41 1.79 8.83 1.53
CA THR A 41 2.89 8.59 2.47
C THR A 41 3.50 9.91 2.94
N GLN A 42 3.78 10.85 2.05
CA GLN A 42 4.28 12.18 2.42
C GLN A 42 3.33 12.91 3.36
N GLU A 43 2.05 12.91 3.05
CA GLU A 43 1.02 13.50 3.90
C GLU A 43 0.96 12.84 5.28
N ALA A 44 1.10 11.52 5.34
CA ALA A 44 1.09 10.79 6.61
C ALA A 44 2.30 11.15 7.49
N PHE A 45 3.49 11.26 6.90
CA PHE A 45 4.69 11.67 7.63
C PHE A 45 4.65 13.15 8.02
N ALA A 46 4.09 14.03 7.19
CA ALA A 46 3.88 15.44 7.55
C ALA A 46 2.97 15.56 8.78
N ARG A 47 1.88 14.82 8.83
CA ARG A 47 0.99 14.74 10.00
C ARG A 47 1.67 14.11 11.22
N ALA A 48 2.53 13.11 11.02
CA ALA A 48 3.32 12.50 12.08
C ALA A 48 4.30 13.52 12.69
N TRP A 49 4.96 14.33 11.86
CA TRP A 49 5.83 15.40 12.32
C TRP A 49 5.09 16.44 13.17
N GLN A 50 3.92 16.89 12.72
CA GLN A 50 3.09 17.85 13.47
C GLN A 50 2.68 17.33 14.85
N ARG A 51 2.67 16.01 15.05
CA ARG A 51 2.27 15.33 16.29
C ARG A 51 3.34 14.38 16.80
N TRP A 52 4.61 14.69 16.51
CA TRP A 52 5.71 13.76 16.72
C TRP A 52 5.81 13.27 18.16
N ASP A 53 5.64 14.14 19.14
CA ASP A 53 5.67 13.73 20.56
C ASP A 53 4.59 12.68 20.92
N GLN A 54 3.44 12.73 20.27
CA GLN A 54 2.39 11.74 20.47
C GLN A 54 2.67 10.46 19.68
N VAL A 55 3.14 10.61 18.43
CA VAL A 55 3.40 9.47 17.55
C VAL A 55 4.57 8.64 18.06
N ARG A 56 5.69 9.27 18.46
CA ARG A 56 6.88 8.56 18.97
C ARG A 56 6.62 7.85 20.29
N SER A 57 5.67 8.33 21.09
CA SER A 57 5.28 7.69 22.36
C SER A 57 4.21 6.61 22.22
N ALA A 58 3.67 6.40 21.02
CA ALA A 58 2.75 5.30 20.75
C ALA A 58 3.48 3.95 20.77
N ASP A 59 2.76 2.88 21.10
CA ASP A 59 3.31 1.51 21.11
C ASP A 59 3.89 1.13 19.74
N GLU A 60 3.27 1.58 18.66
CA GLU A 60 3.70 1.30 17.29
C GLU A 60 3.61 2.57 16.39
N PRO A 61 4.63 3.44 16.38
CA PRO A 61 4.65 4.64 15.54
C PRO A 61 4.43 4.37 14.06
N LEU A 62 5.02 3.29 13.54
CA LEU A 62 4.87 2.90 12.14
C LEU A 62 3.44 2.47 11.79
N ALA A 63 2.73 1.79 12.68
CA ALA A 63 1.34 1.42 12.46
C ALA A 63 0.44 2.65 12.37
N TRP A 64 0.72 3.69 13.17
CA TRP A 64 0.02 4.97 13.09
C TRP A 64 0.21 5.62 11.70
N VAL A 65 1.45 5.72 11.23
CA VAL A 65 1.75 6.31 9.90
C VAL A 65 1.11 5.50 8.78
N ARG A 66 1.21 4.16 8.81
CA ARG A 66 0.55 3.28 7.83
C ARG A 66 -0.96 3.51 7.78
N THR A 67 -1.59 3.63 8.95
CA THR A 67 -3.03 3.88 9.05
C THR A 67 -3.42 5.21 8.42
N VAL A 68 -2.65 6.26 8.67
CA VAL A 68 -2.91 7.59 8.09
C VAL A 68 -2.70 7.57 6.57
N ALA A 69 -1.57 7.02 6.09
CA ALA A 69 -1.27 6.90 4.66
C ALA A 69 -2.36 6.13 3.92
N ARG A 70 -2.78 4.97 4.45
CA ARG A 70 -3.86 4.16 3.90
C ARG A 70 -5.19 4.95 3.82
N ARG A 71 -5.59 5.62 4.90
CA ARG A 71 -6.85 6.40 4.92
C ARG A 71 -6.80 7.54 3.91
N THR A 72 -5.67 8.22 3.80
CA THR A 72 -5.44 9.28 2.82
C THR A 72 -5.56 8.73 1.38
N ALA A 73 -4.90 7.62 1.09
CA ALA A 73 -4.96 6.97 -0.22
C ALA A 73 -6.38 6.51 -0.58
N ILE A 74 -7.09 5.85 0.33
CA ILE A 74 -8.48 5.41 0.10
C ILE A 74 -9.40 6.61 -0.14
N SER A 75 -9.23 7.69 0.63
CA SER A 75 -10.04 8.91 0.46
C SER A 75 -9.80 9.57 -0.90
N ALA A 76 -8.55 9.66 -1.34
CA ALA A 76 -8.18 10.20 -2.64
C ALA A 76 -8.70 9.32 -3.78
N TRP A 77 -8.51 8.01 -3.67
CA TRP A 77 -9.02 7.04 -4.65
C TRP A 77 -10.54 7.12 -4.82
N ARG A 78 -11.30 7.21 -3.71
CA ARG A 78 -12.76 7.37 -3.75
C ARG A 78 -13.18 8.67 -4.44
N LYS A 79 -12.47 9.78 -4.18
CA LYS A 79 -12.74 11.06 -4.84
C LYS A 79 -12.46 10.98 -6.34
N ASP A 80 -11.37 10.33 -6.73
CA ASP A 80 -10.98 10.17 -8.12
C ASP A 80 -11.93 9.22 -8.87
N THR A 81 -12.29 8.08 -8.28
CA THR A 81 -13.26 7.15 -8.86
C THR A 81 -14.64 7.79 -9.05
N ASN A 82 -15.08 8.64 -8.12
CA ASN A 82 -16.32 9.40 -8.29
C ASN A 82 -16.19 10.45 -9.40
N ARG A 83 -15.01 11.07 -9.56
CA ARG A 83 -14.73 12.02 -10.63
C ARG A 83 -14.59 11.33 -11.99
N THR A 84 -13.91 10.19 -12.05
CA THR A 84 -13.72 9.40 -13.27
C THR A 84 -15.05 8.82 -13.76
N ARG A 85 -15.92 8.31 -12.91
CA ARG A 85 -17.28 7.94 -13.29
C ARG A 85 -18.09 9.10 -13.85
N ALA A 86 -17.81 10.34 -13.43
CA ALA A 86 -18.39 11.54 -14.01
C ALA A 86 -17.70 11.96 -15.32
N MET A 87 -16.41 11.59 -15.53
CA MET A 87 -15.57 11.97 -16.66
C MET A 87 -15.30 10.85 -17.69
N GLU A 88 -15.80 9.63 -17.52
CA GLU A 88 -15.61 8.47 -18.42
C GLU A 88 -16.14 8.69 -19.86
N ARG A 89 -16.37 9.94 -20.25
CA ARG A 89 -16.63 10.36 -21.65
C ARG A 89 -15.41 10.88 -22.38
N HIS A 90 -14.24 11.05 -21.74
CA HIS A 90 -13.05 11.61 -22.41
C HIS A 90 -11.74 11.15 -21.77
N GLY A 91 -11.03 10.26 -22.48
CA GLY A 91 -9.57 10.21 -22.51
C GLY A 91 -8.82 9.56 -21.35
N GLN A 92 -7.95 8.59 -21.68
CA GLN A 92 -7.04 7.87 -20.82
C GLN A 92 -6.07 8.77 -20.05
N PRO A 93 -5.75 8.47 -18.76
CA PRO A 93 -4.59 9.04 -18.08
C PRO A 93 -3.35 8.20 -18.37
N GLY A 94 -2.25 8.88 -18.73
CA GLY A 94 -0.94 8.30 -18.88
C GLY A 94 -0.40 7.78 -17.55
N GLY A 95 0.18 6.57 -17.56
CA GLY A 95 0.76 5.95 -16.38
C GLY A 95 2.13 6.53 -16.01
N PRO A 96 2.47 6.58 -14.72
CA PRO A 96 3.76 7.07 -14.24
C PRO A 96 4.87 6.02 -14.31
N ALA A 97 6.13 6.51 -14.21
CA ALA A 97 7.40 5.81 -14.36
C ALA A 97 7.50 4.48 -13.60
N ALA A 98 8.13 3.50 -14.26
CA ALA A 98 8.18 2.11 -13.86
C ALA A 98 9.01 1.85 -12.59
N PRO A 99 8.48 1.06 -11.63
CA PRO A 99 9.26 0.38 -10.61
C PRO A 99 10.10 -0.76 -11.21
N SER A 100 11.08 -1.30 -10.45
CA SER A 100 11.85 -2.48 -10.88
C SER A 100 10.95 -3.64 -11.33
N GLU A 101 11.38 -4.41 -12.32
CA GLU A 101 10.59 -5.48 -12.97
C GLU A 101 9.94 -6.44 -11.98
N ASP A 102 10.64 -6.84 -10.90
CA ASP A 102 10.10 -7.70 -9.86
C ASP A 102 8.92 -7.07 -9.09
N HIS A 103 8.99 -5.75 -8.83
CA HIS A 103 7.89 -5.02 -8.19
C HIS A 103 6.68 -4.88 -9.10
N VAL A 104 6.91 -4.73 -10.41
CA VAL A 104 5.82 -4.65 -11.40
C VAL A 104 5.04 -5.96 -11.44
N ALA A 105 5.71 -7.11 -11.45
CA ALA A 105 5.07 -8.41 -11.47
C ALA A 105 4.23 -8.65 -10.19
N VAL A 106 4.77 -8.33 -9.02
CA VAL A 106 4.04 -8.47 -7.74
C VAL A 106 2.81 -7.58 -7.69
N VAL A 107 2.94 -6.31 -8.12
CA VAL A 107 1.80 -5.38 -8.15
C VAL A 107 0.77 -5.78 -9.19
N ALA A 108 1.19 -6.25 -10.37
CA ALA A 108 0.30 -6.78 -11.38
C ALA A 108 -0.51 -7.97 -10.84
N ALA A 109 0.16 -8.93 -10.20
CA ALA A 109 -0.51 -10.05 -9.54
C ALA A 109 -1.48 -9.59 -8.43
N LEU A 110 -1.08 -8.64 -7.60
CA LEU A 110 -1.95 -8.09 -6.56
C LEU A 110 -3.16 -7.34 -7.15
N ARG A 111 -3.05 -6.72 -8.32
CA ARG A 111 -4.17 -6.07 -9.01
C ARG A 111 -5.25 -7.03 -9.45
N THR A 112 -4.95 -8.31 -9.65
CA THR A 112 -5.96 -9.33 -9.95
C THR A 112 -6.88 -9.63 -8.78
N LEU A 113 -6.46 -9.28 -7.56
CA LEU A 113 -7.26 -9.45 -6.35
C LEU A 113 -8.29 -8.32 -6.20
N GLY A 114 -9.46 -8.67 -5.68
CA GLY A 114 -10.42 -7.66 -5.21
C GLY A 114 -9.80 -6.77 -4.11
N PRO A 115 -10.27 -5.51 -3.94
CA PRO A 115 -9.64 -4.51 -3.08
C PRO A 115 -9.36 -5.00 -1.64
N GLU A 116 -10.32 -5.68 -1.03
CA GLU A 116 -10.18 -6.16 0.35
C GLU A 116 -9.16 -7.31 0.51
N LEU A 117 -9.07 -8.20 -0.50
CA LEU A 117 -8.09 -9.28 -0.51
C LEU A 117 -6.70 -8.71 -0.71
N ARG A 118 -6.56 -7.81 -1.69
CA ARG A 118 -5.31 -7.12 -2.02
C ARG A 118 -4.74 -6.39 -0.80
N GLU A 119 -5.58 -5.58 -0.14
CA GLU A 119 -5.18 -4.86 1.05
C GLU A 119 -4.72 -5.80 2.16
N THR A 120 -5.50 -6.84 2.45
CA THR A 120 -5.18 -7.80 3.50
C THR A 120 -3.86 -8.53 3.22
N VAL A 121 -3.64 -8.93 1.96
CA VAL A 121 -2.39 -9.57 1.52
C VAL A 121 -1.20 -8.61 1.62
N ALA A 122 -1.36 -7.36 1.13
CA ALA A 122 -0.30 -6.36 1.21
C ALA A 122 0.10 -6.05 2.65
N LEU A 123 -0.87 -5.89 3.55
CA LEU A 123 -0.59 -5.64 4.97
C LEU A 123 0.14 -6.82 5.63
N HIS A 124 -0.22 -8.06 5.29
CA HIS A 124 0.40 -9.24 5.89
C HIS A 124 1.81 -9.48 5.35
N TYR A 125 1.99 -9.50 4.01
CA TYR A 125 3.25 -9.94 3.39
C TYR A 125 4.25 -8.81 3.13
N LEU A 126 3.80 -7.58 2.93
CA LEU A 126 4.70 -6.45 2.65
C LEU A 126 4.93 -5.56 3.88
N ALA A 127 3.99 -5.54 4.81
CA ALA A 127 4.10 -4.80 6.06
C ALA A 127 4.41 -5.68 7.27
N ASP A 128 4.54 -7.02 7.11
CA ASP A 128 4.76 -8.02 8.15
C ASP A 128 3.76 -7.92 9.32
N MET A 129 2.51 -7.56 9.02
CA MET A 129 1.48 -7.45 10.05
C MET A 129 0.87 -8.81 10.38
N SER A 130 0.68 -9.05 11.66
CA SER A 130 -0.09 -10.19 12.15
C SER A 130 -1.59 -10.05 11.84
N VAL A 131 -2.31 -11.14 11.90
CA VAL A 131 -3.78 -11.16 11.71
C VAL A 131 -4.48 -10.22 12.70
N ASP A 132 -4.03 -10.16 13.94
CA ASP A 132 -4.63 -9.33 14.98
C ASP A 132 -4.35 -7.84 14.75
N GLU A 133 -3.16 -7.48 14.28
CA GLU A 133 -2.83 -6.11 13.89
C GLU A 133 -3.67 -5.66 12.68
N ILE A 134 -3.79 -6.50 11.67
CA ILE A 134 -4.65 -6.22 10.51
C ILE A 134 -6.11 -6.07 10.93
N SER A 135 -6.59 -6.93 11.83
CA SER A 135 -7.94 -6.86 12.39
C SER A 135 -8.19 -5.52 13.08
N ARG A 136 -7.28 -5.09 13.95
CA ARG A 136 -7.36 -3.78 14.63
C ARG A 136 -7.30 -2.61 13.63
N GLN A 137 -6.41 -2.69 12.64
CA GLN A 137 -6.20 -1.62 11.66
C GLN A 137 -7.37 -1.47 10.68
N THR A 138 -7.97 -2.59 10.25
CA THR A 138 -9.05 -2.59 9.24
C THR A 138 -10.45 -2.59 9.84
N GLY A 139 -10.57 -2.91 11.13
CA GLY A 139 -11.85 -3.11 11.81
C GLY A 139 -12.56 -4.41 11.41
N SER A 140 -11.89 -5.30 10.69
CA SER A 140 -12.45 -6.59 10.28
C SER A 140 -12.11 -7.69 11.28
N PRO A 141 -13.04 -8.61 11.62
CA PRO A 141 -12.76 -9.70 12.56
C PRO A 141 -11.59 -10.58 12.14
N PRO A 142 -10.80 -11.15 13.07
CA PRO A 142 -9.64 -12.00 12.76
C PRO A 142 -9.98 -13.19 11.86
N GLY A 143 -11.16 -13.79 12.00
CA GLY A 143 -11.64 -14.85 11.12
C GLY A 143 -11.81 -14.40 9.67
N THR A 144 -12.31 -13.18 9.47
CA THR A 144 -12.42 -12.56 8.14
C THR A 144 -11.04 -12.32 7.53
N ILE A 145 -10.08 -11.84 8.33
CA ILE A 145 -8.70 -11.63 7.86
C ILE A 145 -8.07 -12.96 7.42
N LYS A 146 -8.19 -14.02 8.24
CA LYS A 146 -7.69 -15.37 7.88
C LYS A 146 -8.31 -15.88 6.57
N ALA A 147 -9.63 -15.72 6.40
CA ALA A 147 -10.33 -16.13 5.18
C ALA A 147 -9.88 -15.31 3.96
N ARG A 148 -9.66 -14.00 4.11
CA ARG A 148 -9.12 -13.14 3.04
C ARG A 148 -7.69 -13.54 2.66
N LEU A 149 -6.81 -13.81 3.62
CA LEU A 149 -5.45 -14.30 3.35
C LEU A 149 -5.46 -15.63 2.61
N HIS A 150 -6.30 -16.57 3.02
CA HIS A 150 -6.43 -17.85 2.34
C HIS A 150 -6.89 -17.69 0.88
N ARG A 151 -7.95 -16.93 0.64
CA ARG A 151 -8.47 -16.67 -0.72
C ARG A 151 -7.48 -15.87 -1.56
N GLY A 152 -6.85 -14.85 -0.99
CA GLY A 152 -5.84 -14.04 -1.68
C GLY A 152 -4.65 -14.86 -2.15
N ARG A 153 -4.11 -15.75 -1.29
CA ARG A 153 -3.03 -16.68 -1.68
C ARG A 153 -3.44 -17.61 -2.82
N ALA A 154 -4.64 -18.18 -2.75
CA ALA A 154 -5.12 -19.07 -3.80
C ALA A 154 -5.27 -18.36 -5.16
N GLN A 155 -5.74 -17.11 -5.17
CA GLN A 155 -5.85 -16.32 -6.39
C GLN A 155 -4.47 -15.89 -6.93
N LEU A 156 -3.55 -15.46 -6.05
CA LEU A 156 -2.18 -15.12 -6.47
C LEU A 156 -1.45 -16.33 -7.05
N ALA A 157 -1.57 -17.50 -6.44
CA ALA A 157 -0.97 -18.71 -6.96
C ALA A 157 -1.45 -19.01 -8.40
N LYS A 158 -2.73 -18.82 -8.68
CA LYS A 158 -3.27 -18.98 -10.04
C LYS A 158 -2.73 -17.93 -11.01
N ALA A 159 -2.64 -16.66 -10.57
CA ALA A 159 -2.14 -15.58 -11.41
C ALA A 159 -0.64 -15.72 -11.76
N LEU A 160 0.15 -16.26 -10.82
CA LEU A 160 1.59 -16.47 -11.01
C LEU A 160 1.95 -17.77 -11.75
N THR A 161 1.01 -18.72 -11.81
CA THR A 161 1.20 -20.01 -12.53
C THR A 161 0.56 -20.04 -13.90
N ALA A 162 -0.24 -19.02 -14.26
CA ALA A 162 -0.75 -18.88 -15.62
C ALA A 162 0.44 -18.60 -16.56
N PRO A 163 0.74 -19.45 -17.57
CA PRO A 163 1.73 -19.11 -18.57
C PRO A 163 1.25 -17.86 -19.32
N ASP A 164 2.21 -16.96 -19.63
CA ASP A 164 1.96 -15.85 -20.54
C ASP A 164 1.44 -16.43 -21.86
N SER A 165 0.13 -16.36 -22.06
CA SER A 165 -0.47 -16.69 -23.34
C SER A 165 -0.21 -15.52 -24.28
N GLU A 166 1.02 -15.44 -24.80
CA GLU A 166 1.26 -14.75 -26.07
C GLU A 166 0.63 -15.59 -27.19
N GLU A 167 -0.68 -15.50 -27.34
CA GLU A 167 -1.29 -15.78 -28.64
C GLU A 167 -0.98 -14.60 -29.57
N GLY A 168 0.14 -14.74 -30.27
CA GLY A 168 0.40 -13.95 -31.46
C GLY A 168 -0.73 -14.19 -32.48
N PRO A 169 -1.17 -13.17 -33.22
CA PRO A 169 -2.14 -13.35 -34.28
C PRO A 169 -1.55 -14.27 -35.36
N ASP A 170 -2.15 -15.43 -35.52
CA ASP A 170 -1.94 -16.32 -36.65
C ASP A 170 -2.34 -15.56 -37.91
N ASP A 171 -1.38 -15.26 -38.74
CA ASP A 171 -1.57 -14.61 -40.06
C ASP A 171 -1.86 -15.73 -41.10
N PRO A 172 -3.10 -15.86 -41.59
CA PRO A 172 -3.35 -16.79 -42.70
C PRO A 172 -2.97 -16.15 -44.00
N ALA A 173 -1.98 -16.74 -44.64
CA ALA A 173 -1.60 -16.48 -46.03
C ALA A 173 -2.72 -16.80 -47.02
#